data_3531d2d5094d3ee27ea91d3b0f5ec540
#
_entry.id   3531d2d5094d3ee27ea91d3b0f5ec540
#
_cell.length_a   1.000
_cell.length_b   1.000
_cell.length_c   1.000
_cell.angle_alpha   90.00
_cell.angle_beta   90.00
_cell.angle_gamma   90.00
#
_symmetry.space_group_name_H-M   'P 1'
#
loop_
_entity.id
_entity.type
_entity.pdbx_description
1 polymer ?
#
loop_
_entity_poly.entity_id
_entity_poly.type
_entity_poly.pdbx_seq_one_letter_code
_entity_poly.pdbx_strand_id
1 'polypeptide(L)'
;RSILRQDPDVVMVGEIRDKETANLAVQAALTGHLVFSTLHTNSASGILPRLLDMGIEPFLIASTVRTVIGQRLVRRIADKNKANYKASITEAEAIHQNIGHLLPPTEEAKAKVSEDLGYENLPLSTENAYTLYKGKDSPETPSGYKGRMGLYEVFEVDESIQKLILERATSSEIQKV
;
A
#
# COMPACT_ATOMS: atom_id res chain seq x y z
N ARG A 1 6.35 17.25 -22.99
CA ARG A 1 5.99 16.98 -24.42
C ARG A 1 7.23 16.67 -25.30
N SER A 2 8.37 17.29 -25.08
CA SER A 2 9.59 17.00 -25.86
C SER A 2 10.19 15.62 -25.59
N ILE A 3 10.05 15.11 -24.37
CA ILE A 3 10.61 13.82 -23.94
C ILE A 3 10.01 12.62 -24.69
N LEU A 4 8.71 12.65 -25.01
CA LEU A 4 8.03 11.59 -25.77
C LEU A 4 8.49 11.49 -27.23
N ARG A 5 9.20 12.52 -27.74
CA ARG A 5 9.80 12.52 -29.08
C ARG A 5 11.19 11.88 -29.13
N GLN A 6 11.72 11.50 -27.97
CA GLN A 6 13.04 10.86 -27.84
C GLN A 6 12.94 9.34 -27.80
N ASP A 7 11.72 8.79 -28.05
CA ASP A 7 11.43 7.35 -28.07
C ASP A 7 11.90 6.61 -26.79
N PRO A 8 11.51 7.09 -25.58
CA PRO A 8 11.90 6.44 -24.34
C PRO A 8 11.06 5.18 -24.09
N ASP A 9 11.64 4.10 -23.59
CA ASP A 9 10.89 2.93 -23.13
C ASP A 9 10.13 3.22 -21.83
N VAL A 10 10.72 4.03 -20.95
CA VAL A 10 10.22 4.34 -19.61
C VAL A 10 10.16 5.84 -19.40
N VAL A 11 9.03 6.32 -18.90
CA VAL A 11 8.80 7.73 -18.55
C VAL A 11 8.50 7.86 -17.06
N MET A 12 9.27 8.70 -16.37
CA MET A 12 9.00 9.07 -14.98
C MET A 12 8.36 10.45 -14.92
N VAL A 13 7.12 10.50 -14.45
CA VAL A 13 6.43 11.75 -14.12
C VAL A 13 6.50 11.93 -12.60
N GLY A 14 7.27 12.90 -12.12
CA GLY A 14 7.59 13.01 -10.70
C GLY A 14 6.37 13.02 -9.79
N GLU A 15 5.34 13.80 -10.16
CA GLU A 15 4.09 13.89 -9.40
C GLU A 15 2.94 14.38 -10.30
N ILE A 16 1.77 13.79 -10.14
CA ILE A 16 0.52 14.24 -10.76
C ILE A 16 -0.27 15.07 -9.75
N ARG A 17 -0.40 16.38 -10.00
CA ARG A 17 -1.17 17.31 -9.15
C ARG A 17 -2.41 17.86 -9.84
N ASP A 18 -2.42 17.85 -11.16
CA ASP A 18 -3.42 18.48 -12.01
C ASP A 18 -3.78 17.63 -13.22
N LYS A 19 -4.88 18.03 -13.86
CA LYS A 19 -5.42 17.35 -15.06
C LYS A 19 -4.44 17.34 -16.23
N GLU A 20 -3.65 18.39 -16.42
CA GLU A 20 -2.72 18.48 -17.57
C GLU A 20 -1.63 17.42 -17.43
N THR A 21 -1.02 17.35 -16.26
CA THR A 21 0.02 16.33 -15.94
C THR A 21 -0.55 14.92 -16.03
N ALA A 22 -1.76 14.68 -15.50
CA ALA A 22 -2.44 13.39 -15.59
C ALA A 22 -2.68 12.97 -17.04
N ASN A 23 -3.17 13.87 -17.88
CA ASN A 23 -3.39 13.61 -19.31
C ASN A 23 -2.07 13.28 -20.05
N LEU A 24 -0.98 13.97 -19.71
CA LEU A 24 0.33 13.67 -20.31
C LEU A 24 0.81 12.26 -19.94
N ALA A 25 0.65 11.86 -18.68
CA ALA A 25 1.00 10.51 -18.23
C ALA A 25 0.15 9.43 -18.94
N VAL A 26 -1.16 9.66 -19.01
CA VAL A 26 -2.10 8.76 -19.71
C VAL A 26 -1.77 8.66 -21.20
N GLN A 27 -1.50 9.78 -21.88
CA GLN A 27 -1.12 9.78 -23.31
C GLN A 27 0.18 9.01 -23.54
N ALA A 28 1.18 9.17 -22.67
CA ALA A 28 2.41 8.39 -22.75
C ALA A 28 2.14 6.89 -22.61
N ALA A 29 1.30 6.49 -21.64
CA ALA A 29 0.93 5.09 -21.44
C ALA A 29 0.17 4.50 -22.63
N LEU A 30 -0.78 5.26 -23.23
CA LEU A 30 -1.53 4.85 -24.43
C LEU A 30 -0.65 4.66 -25.66
N THR A 31 0.46 5.39 -25.74
CA THR A 31 1.42 5.28 -26.85
C THR A 31 2.51 4.22 -26.62
N GLY A 32 2.33 3.36 -25.60
CA GLY A 32 3.16 2.17 -25.38
C GLY A 32 4.32 2.35 -24.39
N HIS A 33 4.45 3.53 -23.77
CA HIS A 33 5.51 3.76 -22.79
C HIS A 33 5.15 3.16 -21.42
N LEU A 34 6.13 2.62 -20.72
CA LEU A 34 5.98 2.32 -19.30
C LEU A 34 6.08 3.62 -18.49
N VAL A 35 5.01 3.99 -17.81
CA VAL A 35 4.93 5.26 -17.07
C VAL A 35 4.91 5.00 -15.58
N PHE A 36 5.82 5.64 -14.84
CA PHE A 36 5.79 5.73 -13.39
C PHE A 36 5.42 7.14 -12.96
N SER A 37 4.56 7.25 -11.95
CA SER A 37 4.23 8.54 -11.35
C SER A 37 3.85 8.40 -9.89
N THR A 38 3.75 9.53 -9.19
CA THR A 38 3.26 9.60 -7.81
C THR A 38 2.01 10.46 -7.72
N LEU A 39 1.12 10.10 -6.81
CA LEU A 39 0.00 10.92 -6.36
C LEU A 39 -0.06 10.90 -4.84
N HIS A 40 -0.48 12.00 -4.23
CA HIS A 40 -0.70 12.07 -2.80
C HIS A 40 -2.16 11.75 -2.46
N THR A 41 -2.38 10.59 -1.87
CA THR A 41 -3.67 10.10 -1.37
C THR A 41 -3.52 9.43 -0.02
N ASN A 42 -4.64 9.26 0.68
CA ASN A 42 -4.63 8.63 2.01
C ASN A 42 -4.57 7.09 1.96
N SER A 43 -4.89 6.47 0.82
CA SER A 43 -4.86 5.01 0.59
C SER A 43 -4.50 4.72 -0.86
N ALA A 44 -4.05 3.51 -1.17
CA ALA A 44 -3.81 3.10 -2.55
C ALA A 44 -5.11 3.09 -3.36
N SER A 45 -6.20 2.56 -2.80
CA SER A 45 -7.54 2.57 -3.43
C SER A 45 -8.08 3.98 -3.74
N GLY A 46 -7.63 5.01 -3.02
CA GLY A 46 -8.01 6.40 -3.25
C GLY A 46 -7.40 7.05 -4.50
N ILE A 47 -6.38 6.43 -5.10
CA ILE A 47 -5.73 6.97 -6.30
C ILE A 47 -6.68 6.99 -7.50
N LEU A 48 -7.46 5.93 -7.69
CA LEU A 48 -8.36 5.80 -8.84
C LEU A 48 -9.49 6.85 -8.83
N PRO A 49 -10.26 7.02 -7.74
CA PRO A 49 -11.20 8.14 -7.62
C PRO A 49 -10.53 9.52 -7.78
N ARG A 50 -9.30 9.68 -7.28
CA ARG A 50 -8.56 10.95 -7.40
C ARG A 50 -8.29 11.32 -8.86
N LEU A 51 -7.94 10.35 -9.71
CA LEU A 51 -7.77 10.57 -11.15
C LEU A 51 -9.11 10.94 -11.83
N LEU A 52 -10.22 10.32 -11.41
CA LEU A 52 -11.57 10.68 -11.88
C LEU A 52 -11.92 12.12 -11.49
N ASP A 53 -11.64 12.54 -10.25
CA ASP A 53 -11.86 13.90 -9.75
C ASP A 53 -11.04 14.94 -10.51
N MET A 54 -9.86 14.58 -10.98
CA MET A 54 -9.04 15.42 -11.87
C MET A 54 -9.62 15.50 -13.30
N GLY A 55 -10.70 14.78 -13.59
CA GLY A 55 -11.40 14.79 -14.88
C GLY A 55 -10.72 13.94 -15.95
N ILE A 56 -10.03 12.87 -15.54
CA ILE A 56 -9.59 11.82 -16.46
C ILE A 56 -10.75 10.87 -16.70
N GLU A 57 -10.98 10.50 -17.95
CA GLU A 57 -12.08 9.62 -18.32
C GLU A 57 -11.88 8.20 -17.76
N PRO A 58 -12.91 7.55 -17.21
CA PRO A 58 -12.82 6.24 -16.56
C PRO A 58 -12.16 5.18 -17.45
N PHE A 59 -12.49 5.12 -18.71
CA PHE A 59 -11.96 4.13 -19.65
C PHE A 59 -10.46 4.32 -19.90
N LEU A 60 -9.94 5.56 -19.81
CA LEU A 60 -8.52 5.84 -19.93
C LEU A 60 -7.76 5.33 -18.70
N ILE A 61 -8.32 5.54 -17.51
CA ILE A 61 -7.74 5.03 -16.26
C ILE A 61 -7.72 3.50 -16.31
N ALA A 62 -8.85 2.86 -16.60
CA ALA A 62 -8.97 1.40 -16.67
C ALA A 62 -8.02 0.75 -17.69
N SER A 63 -7.75 1.43 -18.81
CA SER A 63 -6.86 0.90 -19.86
C SER A 63 -5.38 1.15 -19.62
N THR A 64 -5.00 2.17 -18.84
CA THR A 64 -3.59 2.60 -18.70
C THR A 64 -2.99 2.31 -17.34
N VAL A 65 -3.77 2.39 -16.25
CA VAL A 65 -3.25 2.06 -14.91
C VAL A 65 -3.16 0.55 -14.76
N ARG A 66 -1.98 0.05 -14.40
CA ARG A 66 -1.71 -1.39 -14.24
C ARG A 66 -1.54 -1.79 -12.80
N THR A 67 -0.82 -1.00 -12.05
CA THR A 67 -0.50 -1.32 -10.65
C THR A 67 -0.55 -0.05 -9.83
N VAL A 68 -1.09 -0.15 -8.64
CA VAL A 68 -1.12 0.91 -7.65
C VAL A 68 -0.33 0.47 -6.44
N ILE A 69 0.58 1.34 -5.99
CA ILE A 69 1.42 1.10 -4.81
C ILE A 69 1.19 2.22 -3.82
N GLY A 70 0.55 1.91 -2.71
CA GLY A 70 0.45 2.79 -1.55
C GLY A 70 1.65 2.61 -0.64
N GLN A 71 2.16 3.71 -0.06
CA GLN A 71 3.28 3.68 0.87
C GLN A 71 2.97 4.50 2.12
N ARG A 72 3.30 3.94 3.28
CA ARG A 72 3.33 4.63 4.57
C ARG A 72 4.66 4.40 5.25
N LEU A 73 5.16 5.42 5.91
CA LEU A 73 6.38 5.31 6.69
C LEU A 73 6.04 5.22 8.18
N VAL A 74 6.51 4.15 8.82
CA VAL A 74 6.42 3.98 10.27
C VAL A 74 7.80 4.09 10.91
N ARG A 75 7.86 4.49 12.18
CA ARG A 75 9.12 4.50 12.93
C ARG A 75 9.57 3.06 13.21
N ARG A 76 10.84 2.79 12.95
CA ARG A 76 11.47 1.50 13.28
C ARG A 76 11.90 1.49 14.74
N ILE A 77 11.55 0.44 15.48
CA ILE A 77 12.05 0.22 16.84
C ILE A 77 13.54 -0.07 16.75
N ALA A 78 14.36 0.57 17.61
CA ALA A 78 15.77 0.31 17.70
C ALA A 78 16.01 -1.08 18.29
N ASP A 79 16.79 -1.92 17.60
CA ASP A 79 16.96 -3.34 17.93
C ASP A 79 17.40 -3.59 19.39
N LYS A 80 18.32 -2.75 19.91
CA LYS A 80 18.82 -2.83 21.28
C LYS A 80 17.82 -2.38 22.36
N ASN A 81 16.78 -1.65 21.97
CA ASN A 81 15.84 -1.01 22.89
C ASN A 81 14.40 -1.50 22.71
N LYS A 82 14.25 -2.72 22.21
CA LYS A 82 12.99 -3.38 21.99
C LYS A 82 12.45 -3.95 23.32
N ALA A 83 11.31 -3.46 23.78
CA ALA A 83 10.57 -4.01 24.90
C ALA A 83 9.29 -4.67 24.39
N ASN A 84 9.00 -5.87 24.90
CA ASN A 84 7.74 -6.55 24.61
C ASN A 84 6.69 -6.22 25.69
N TYR A 85 5.43 -6.31 25.32
CA TYR A 85 4.29 -6.23 26.23
C TYR A 85 3.11 -7.02 25.66
N LYS A 86 2.19 -7.41 26.53
CA LYS A 86 0.95 -8.04 26.09
C LYS A 86 -0.04 -6.97 25.65
N ALA A 87 -0.65 -7.17 24.48
CA ALA A 87 -1.69 -6.30 23.98
C ALA A 87 -2.85 -6.21 25.00
N SER A 88 -3.38 -5.03 25.18
CA SER A 88 -4.64 -4.83 25.86
C SER A 88 -5.80 -5.45 25.06
N ILE A 89 -6.95 -5.63 25.66
CA ILE A 89 -8.14 -6.17 24.98
C ILE A 89 -8.47 -5.30 23.74
N THR A 90 -8.47 -3.99 23.91
CA THR A 90 -8.76 -3.03 22.80
C THR A 90 -7.75 -3.11 21.66
N GLU A 91 -6.46 -3.27 21.97
CA GLU A 91 -5.41 -3.44 20.94
C GLU A 91 -5.57 -4.78 20.22
N ALA A 92 -5.87 -5.86 20.96
CA ALA A 92 -6.10 -7.19 20.38
C ALA A 92 -7.33 -7.22 19.48
N GLU A 93 -8.43 -6.58 19.88
CA GLU A 93 -9.63 -6.40 19.05
C GLU A 93 -9.34 -5.60 17.80
N ALA A 94 -8.60 -4.50 17.90
CA ALA A 94 -8.22 -3.68 16.74
C ALA A 94 -7.34 -4.46 15.76
N ILE A 95 -6.39 -5.26 16.24
CA ILE A 95 -5.56 -6.15 15.41
C ILE A 95 -6.44 -7.17 14.70
N HIS A 96 -7.32 -7.82 15.45
CA HIS A 96 -8.21 -8.85 14.89
C HIS A 96 -9.16 -8.29 13.84
N GLN A 97 -9.75 -7.12 14.07
CA GLN A 97 -10.64 -6.47 13.10
C GLN A 97 -9.93 -6.04 11.82
N ASN A 98 -8.70 -5.56 11.92
CA ASN A 98 -7.98 -5.03 10.75
C ASN A 98 -7.19 -6.08 9.96
N ILE A 99 -6.54 -7.02 10.64
CA ILE A 99 -5.64 -7.98 10.01
C ILE A 99 -5.90 -9.44 10.42
N GLY A 100 -6.90 -9.72 11.26
CA GLY A 100 -7.20 -11.08 11.73
C GLY A 100 -7.45 -12.08 10.59
N HIS A 101 -8.06 -11.64 9.51
CA HIS A 101 -8.30 -12.44 8.31
C HIS A 101 -7.02 -12.81 7.54
N LEU A 102 -5.93 -12.05 7.74
CA LEU A 102 -4.62 -12.33 7.13
C LEU A 102 -3.74 -13.22 8.03
N LEU A 103 -4.11 -13.38 9.29
CA LEU A 103 -3.35 -14.20 10.22
C LEU A 103 -3.63 -15.70 10.00
N PRO A 104 -2.62 -16.57 10.12
CA PRO A 104 -2.80 -18.00 9.95
C PRO A 104 -3.78 -18.57 11.01
N PRO A 105 -4.75 -19.41 10.61
CA PRO A 105 -5.71 -19.98 11.54
C PRO A 105 -5.16 -21.17 12.35
N THR A 106 -4.10 -21.82 11.87
CA THR A 106 -3.49 -23.00 12.48
C THR A 106 -1.96 -22.93 12.43
N GLU A 107 -1.29 -23.74 13.26
CA GLU A 107 0.17 -23.82 13.24
C GLU A 107 0.71 -24.35 11.89
N GLU A 108 -0.03 -25.23 11.20
CA GLU A 108 0.33 -25.71 9.87
C GLU A 108 0.28 -24.60 8.83
N ALA A 109 -0.78 -23.77 8.85
CA ALA A 109 -0.89 -22.59 8.00
C ALA A 109 0.22 -21.57 8.30
N LYS A 110 0.59 -21.38 9.58
CA LYS A 110 1.69 -20.53 10.01
C LYS A 110 3.03 -21.00 9.46
N ALA A 111 3.30 -22.33 9.52
CA ALA A 111 4.53 -22.92 8.96
C ALA A 111 4.63 -22.66 7.45
N LYS A 112 3.53 -22.79 6.70
CA LYS A 112 3.48 -22.49 5.27
C LYS A 112 3.73 -21.00 4.98
N VAL A 113 3.12 -20.11 5.71
CA VAL A 113 3.35 -18.65 5.58
C VAL A 113 4.79 -18.28 5.90
N SER A 114 5.40 -18.96 6.89
CA SER A 114 6.83 -18.79 7.23
C SER A 114 7.74 -19.21 6.09
N GLU A 115 7.44 -20.34 5.44
CA GLU A 115 8.19 -20.86 4.29
C GLU A 115 8.06 -19.94 3.07
N ASP A 116 6.84 -19.50 2.75
CA ASP A 116 6.53 -18.71 1.56
C ASP A 116 6.98 -17.24 1.68
N LEU A 117 6.83 -16.61 2.86
CA LEU A 117 7.00 -15.18 3.07
C LEU A 117 8.09 -14.82 4.10
N GLY A 118 8.68 -15.78 4.77
CA GLY A 118 9.75 -15.57 5.76
C GLY A 118 9.32 -14.98 7.10
N TYR A 119 8.03 -15.07 7.46
CA TYR A 119 7.49 -14.57 8.73
C TYR A 119 7.45 -15.66 9.81
N GLU A 120 8.55 -15.85 10.54
CA GLU A 120 8.69 -16.93 11.54
C GLU A 120 7.80 -16.78 12.79
N ASN A 121 7.37 -15.57 13.14
CA ASN A 121 6.73 -15.26 14.43
C ASN A 121 5.35 -14.61 14.30
N LEU A 122 4.55 -15.03 13.32
CA LEU A 122 3.17 -14.55 13.23
C LEU A 122 2.31 -15.18 14.34
N PRO A 123 1.42 -14.39 15.00
CA PRO A 123 0.42 -14.95 15.88
C PRO A 123 -0.64 -15.71 15.09
N LEU A 124 -1.34 -16.61 15.73
CA LEU A 124 -2.53 -17.23 15.15
C LEU A 124 -3.73 -16.26 15.19
N SER A 125 -4.62 -16.38 14.21
CA SER A 125 -5.87 -15.59 14.19
C SER A 125 -6.80 -15.90 15.37
N THR A 126 -6.62 -17.06 16.02
CA THR A 126 -7.37 -17.49 17.21
C THR A 126 -6.78 -17.00 18.53
N GLU A 127 -5.63 -16.35 18.54
CA GLU A 127 -5.02 -15.86 19.77
C GLU A 127 -5.76 -14.63 20.29
N ASN A 128 -6.14 -14.67 21.56
CA ASN A 128 -6.80 -13.55 22.25
C ASN A 128 -5.81 -12.56 22.90
N ALA A 129 -4.50 -12.82 22.81
CA ALA A 129 -3.47 -12.02 23.47
C ALA A 129 -2.18 -11.96 22.65
N TYR A 130 -2.03 -10.92 21.86
CA TYR A 130 -0.84 -10.67 21.06
C TYR A 130 0.32 -10.13 21.91
N THR A 131 1.55 -10.55 21.58
CA THR A 131 2.76 -9.93 22.11
C THR A 131 3.19 -8.82 21.18
N LEU A 132 3.14 -7.60 21.65
CA LEU A 132 3.52 -6.39 20.91
C LEU A 132 4.88 -5.88 21.38
N TYR A 133 5.45 -4.99 20.59
CA TYR A 133 6.77 -4.41 20.84
C TYR A 133 6.70 -2.89 20.78
N LYS A 134 7.44 -2.25 21.69
CA LYS A 134 7.64 -0.80 21.68
C LYS A 134 9.10 -0.43 21.91
N GLY A 135 9.49 0.73 21.44
CA GLY A 135 10.81 1.29 21.71
C GLY A 135 10.89 1.74 23.18
N LYS A 136 12.00 1.39 23.85
CA LYS A 136 12.35 1.87 25.18
C LYS A 136 13.37 2.99 25.06
N ASP A 137 13.12 4.08 25.75
CA ASP A 137 13.99 5.25 25.76
C ASP A 137 15.40 4.92 26.28
N SER A 138 16.40 5.46 25.62
CA SER A 138 17.79 5.35 26.07
C SER A 138 18.60 6.59 25.64
N PRO A 139 19.76 6.85 26.27
CA PRO A 139 20.64 7.95 25.89
C PRO A 139 21.09 7.91 24.42
N GLU A 140 21.28 6.71 23.85
CA GLU A 140 21.71 6.51 22.47
C GLU A 140 20.58 6.64 21.45
N THR A 141 19.36 6.33 21.86
CA THR A 141 18.16 6.36 21.02
C THR A 141 16.98 6.95 21.80
N PRO A 142 16.86 8.29 21.82
CA PRO A 142 15.71 8.96 22.41
C PRO A 142 14.40 8.44 21.79
N SER A 143 13.39 8.18 22.62
CA SER A 143 12.12 7.51 22.26
C SER A 143 12.21 6.01 21.88
N GLY A 144 13.40 5.41 21.82
CA GLY A 144 13.60 3.99 21.49
C GLY A 144 13.36 3.64 20.02
N TYR A 145 13.30 4.64 19.13
CA TYR A 145 13.10 4.44 17.69
C TYR A 145 14.27 5.01 16.90
N LYS A 146 14.70 4.28 15.85
CA LYS A 146 15.78 4.69 14.95
C LYS A 146 15.45 4.37 13.50
N GLY A 147 15.34 5.42 12.69
CA GLY A 147 14.98 5.29 11.27
C GLY A 147 13.48 5.05 11.06
N ARG A 148 13.14 4.75 9.82
CA ARG A 148 11.78 4.48 9.36
C ARG A 148 11.76 3.24 8.48
N MET A 149 10.61 2.60 8.39
CA MET A 149 10.35 1.47 7.50
C MET A 149 9.09 1.75 6.69
N GLY A 150 9.11 1.38 5.41
CA GLY A 150 7.95 1.47 4.55
C GLY A 150 6.99 0.32 4.81
N LEU A 151 5.71 0.64 4.91
CA LEU A 151 4.61 -0.30 4.74
C LEU A 151 4.02 -0.06 3.36
N TYR A 152 3.80 -1.13 2.62
CA TYR A 152 3.36 -1.07 1.24
C TYR A 152 2.03 -1.79 1.08
N GLU A 153 1.13 -1.15 0.36
CA GLU A 153 -0.12 -1.69 -0.13
C GLU A 153 0.01 -1.76 -1.66
N VAL A 154 -0.11 -2.95 -2.24
CA VAL A 154 0.09 -3.15 -3.68
C VAL A 154 -1.09 -3.91 -4.23
N PHE A 155 -1.73 -3.37 -5.27
CA PHE A 155 -2.73 -4.12 -6.01
C PHE A 155 -2.60 -3.89 -7.51
N GLU A 156 -2.97 -4.91 -8.27
CA GLU A 156 -3.06 -4.87 -9.72
C GLU A 156 -4.44 -4.40 -10.15
N VAL A 157 -4.49 -3.60 -11.22
CA VAL A 157 -5.77 -3.16 -11.80
C VAL A 157 -6.23 -4.24 -12.79
N ASP A 158 -6.80 -5.30 -12.24
CA ASP A 158 -7.41 -6.41 -12.96
C ASP A 158 -8.79 -6.05 -13.52
N GLU A 159 -9.47 -7.02 -14.15
CA GLU A 159 -10.79 -6.83 -14.74
C GLU A 159 -11.85 -6.39 -13.72
N SER A 160 -11.77 -6.86 -12.46
CA SER A 160 -12.70 -6.50 -11.40
C SER A 160 -12.55 -5.05 -10.99
N ILE A 161 -11.31 -4.60 -10.80
CA ILE A 161 -10.99 -3.20 -10.50
C ILE A 161 -11.31 -2.29 -11.69
N GLN A 162 -11.03 -2.72 -12.95
CA GLN A 162 -11.36 -1.95 -14.15
C GLN A 162 -12.88 -1.69 -14.23
N LYS A 163 -13.72 -2.69 -13.91
CA LYS A 163 -15.17 -2.54 -13.87
C LYS A 163 -15.58 -1.49 -12.84
N LEU A 164 -15.03 -1.53 -11.64
CA LEU A 164 -15.30 -0.55 -10.60
C LEU A 164 -14.87 0.87 -11.02
N ILE A 165 -13.76 1.02 -11.74
CA ILE A 165 -13.33 2.30 -12.29
C ILE A 165 -14.37 2.85 -13.28
N LEU A 166 -14.86 2.00 -14.19
CA LEU A 166 -15.86 2.39 -15.19
C LEU A 166 -17.21 2.79 -14.54
N GLU A 167 -17.56 2.16 -13.43
CA GLU A 167 -18.74 2.46 -12.61
C GLU A 167 -18.51 3.68 -11.68
N ARG A 168 -17.33 4.29 -11.68
CA ARG A 168 -16.93 5.40 -10.80
C ARG A 168 -17.08 5.06 -9.31
N ALA A 169 -16.71 3.82 -8.95
CA ALA A 169 -16.79 3.33 -7.58
C ALA A 169 -15.93 4.15 -6.61
N THR A 170 -16.36 4.16 -5.36
CA THR A 170 -15.65 4.83 -4.28
C THR A 170 -14.39 4.06 -3.87
N SER A 171 -13.47 4.73 -3.19
CA SER A 171 -12.27 4.10 -2.65
C SER A 171 -12.59 2.94 -1.69
N SER A 172 -13.71 3.03 -0.94
CA SER A 172 -14.17 1.97 -0.03
C SER A 172 -14.70 0.73 -0.76
N GLU A 173 -15.26 0.88 -1.94
CA GLU A 173 -15.71 -0.23 -2.77
C GLU A 173 -14.52 -0.92 -3.41
N ILE A 174 -13.56 -0.16 -3.92
CA ILE A 174 -12.30 -0.68 -4.48
C ILE A 174 -11.49 -1.44 -3.42
N GLN A 175 -11.47 -0.97 -2.17
CA GLN A 175 -10.74 -1.61 -1.07
C GLN A 175 -11.29 -2.98 -0.65
N LYS A 176 -12.52 -3.31 -1.03
CA LYS A 176 -13.18 -4.59 -0.65
C LYS A 176 -12.89 -5.73 -1.61
N VAL A 177 -12.38 -5.43 -2.76
CA VAL A 177 -12.00 -6.37 -3.82
C VAL A 177 -10.51 -6.69 -3.74
#